data_4a0ccf4cedeb614acc7e7bb04d501f2e
#
_entry.id   4a0ccf4cedeb614acc7e7bb04d501f2e
#
_cell.length_a   1.000
_cell.length_b   1.000
_cell.length_c   1.000
_cell.angle_alpha   90.00
_cell.angle_beta   90.00
_cell.angle_gamma   90.00
#
_symmetry.space_group_name_H-M   'P 1'
#
loop_
_entity.id
_entity.type
_entity.pdbx_description
1 polymer ?
#
loop_
_entity_poly.entity_id
_entity_poly.type
_entity_poly.pdbx_seq_one_letter_code
_entity_poly.pdbx_strand_id
1 'polypeptide(L)'
;MSMRTLFQTLSVLALSALPALAQETTAEPAEDLSMGTTAAAAPLTQETAQVGQGYLATNHDLWEQRCEKTEDGKDPCQLFQLLKDAEGNAVAEFSIFALPAGGPAAAGATVVAPLETLLTEALTIAIDTAPAKIYPFTFCTVEGCVARVGFTAEEVEQFKKGAKATVTLVPAAAPEKQVNLDISLKGFTAGYEAIAATVPAQ
;
A
#
# COMPACT_ATOMS: atom_id res chain seq x y z
N MET A 1 49.33 7.83 65.74
CA MET A 1 50.30 8.84 66.19
C MET A 1 50.08 10.13 65.39
N SER A 2 49.81 11.16 66.14
CA SER A 2 50.03 12.63 66.00
C SER A 2 49.20 13.31 64.94
N MET A 3 48.14 14.00 65.22
CA MET A 3 47.89 15.17 66.12
C MET A 3 48.48 16.48 65.56
N ARG A 4 47.57 17.45 65.56
CA ARG A 4 47.75 18.93 65.54
C ARG A 4 47.48 19.62 64.19
N THR A 5 46.83 20.75 64.10
CA THR A 5 46.08 21.66 64.98
C THR A 5 45.46 22.74 64.11
N LEU A 6 44.22 23.07 64.38
CA LEU A 6 43.65 24.42 64.53
C LEU A 6 44.30 25.60 63.77
N PHE A 7 43.47 26.29 62.96
CA PHE A 7 43.34 27.75 63.10
C PHE A 7 41.99 28.19 62.51
N GLN A 8 41.17 28.78 63.41
CA GLN A 8 40.00 29.58 63.09
C GLN A 8 40.42 30.92 62.55
N THR A 9 39.80 31.39 61.50
CA THR A 9 39.66 32.83 61.29
C THR A 9 38.26 33.13 60.83
N LEU A 10 37.57 33.86 61.68
CA LEU A 10 36.27 34.48 61.50
C LEU A 10 36.46 35.63 60.51
N SER A 11 35.72 35.66 59.42
CA SER A 11 35.55 36.86 58.60
C SER A 11 34.09 37.04 58.27
N VAL A 12 33.52 38.04 58.94
CA VAL A 12 32.22 38.63 58.65
C VAL A 12 32.31 39.35 57.33
N LEU A 13 31.48 39.00 56.34
CA LEU A 13 31.25 39.87 55.20
C LEU A 13 29.79 39.95 54.83
N ALA A 14 29.40 41.18 54.76
CA ALA A 14 28.12 41.80 54.47
C ALA A 14 27.25 41.12 53.39
N LEU A 15 25.97 41.01 53.77
CA LEU A 15 24.86 40.75 52.85
C LEU A 15 24.63 41.98 51.95
N SER A 16 25.00 41.90 50.69
CA SER A 16 24.51 42.82 49.67
C SER A 16 23.36 42.15 48.93
N ALA A 17 22.15 42.57 49.23
CA ALA A 17 20.96 42.20 48.49
C ALA A 17 21.01 42.85 47.10
N LEU A 18 21.19 42.04 46.05
CA LEU A 18 20.97 42.46 44.66
C LEU A 18 19.49 42.25 44.32
N PRO A 19 18.79 43.23 43.78
CA PRO A 19 17.44 43.00 43.28
C PRO A 19 17.51 42.07 42.06
N ALA A 20 16.83 40.95 42.14
CA ALA A 20 16.56 40.10 41.00
C ALA A 20 15.64 40.88 40.04
N LEU A 21 16.22 41.40 38.95
CA LEU A 21 15.45 41.78 37.78
C LEU A 21 14.83 40.52 37.20
N ALA A 22 13.55 40.32 37.47
CA ALA A 22 12.73 39.37 36.72
C ALA A 22 12.71 39.85 35.27
N GLN A 23 13.47 39.15 34.41
CA GLN A 23 13.25 39.25 32.97
C GLN A 23 11.90 38.61 32.68
N GLU A 24 10.90 39.46 32.49
CA GLU A 24 9.70 39.04 31.78
C GLU A 24 10.15 38.57 30.38
N THR A 25 10.27 37.25 30.20
CA THR A 25 10.35 36.66 28.88
C THR A 25 8.99 36.90 28.25
N THR A 26 8.86 37.95 27.47
CA THR A 26 7.76 38.12 26.54
C THR A 26 7.82 36.89 25.64
N ALA A 27 6.89 35.95 25.82
CA ALA A 27 6.66 34.88 24.87
C ALA A 27 6.33 35.56 23.54
N GLU A 28 7.25 35.50 22.58
CA GLU A 28 6.92 35.79 21.19
C GLU A 28 5.69 34.97 20.83
N PRO A 29 4.67 35.56 20.20
CA PRO A 29 3.54 34.78 19.70
C PRO A 29 4.12 33.72 18.78
N ALA A 30 3.79 32.48 19.07
CA ALA A 30 4.15 31.35 18.21
C ALA A 30 3.77 31.73 16.78
N GLU A 31 4.77 32.01 15.96
CA GLU A 31 4.59 32.31 14.56
C GLU A 31 3.71 31.20 13.96
N ASP A 32 2.76 31.62 13.16
CA ASP A 32 1.70 30.83 12.53
C ASP A 32 2.30 29.62 11.78
N LEU A 33 2.54 28.53 12.53
CA LEU A 33 3.03 27.29 11.97
C LEU A 33 1.93 26.73 11.09
N SER A 34 2.08 26.89 9.78
CA SER A 34 1.19 26.26 8.81
C SER A 34 1.21 24.74 9.03
N MET A 35 0.09 24.18 9.46
CA MET A 35 -0.08 22.73 9.63
C MET A 35 -0.10 22.00 8.28
N GLY A 36 0.13 22.69 7.18
CA GLY A 36 0.07 22.15 5.84
C GLY A 36 -1.34 21.67 5.47
N THR A 37 -1.79 21.97 4.29
CA THR A 37 -2.95 21.31 3.70
C THR A 37 -2.45 20.17 2.83
N THR A 38 -2.96 18.95 3.05
CA THR A 38 -2.72 17.84 2.14
C THR A 38 -3.30 18.21 0.78
N ALA A 39 -2.45 18.55 -0.17
CA ALA A 39 -2.83 18.56 -1.56
C ALA A 39 -2.94 17.09 -2.00
N ALA A 40 -4.09 16.47 -1.77
CA ALA A 40 -4.42 15.24 -2.47
C ALA A 40 -4.56 15.63 -3.95
N ALA A 41 -3.55 15.30 -4.76
CA ALA A 41 -3.68 15.42 -6.20
C ALA A 41 -4.88 14.56 -6.62
N ALA A 42 -5.84 15.17 -7.29
CA ALA A 42 -6.95 14.41 -7.86
C ALA A 42 -6.37 13.34 -8.80
N PRO A 43 -6.92 12.12 -8.81
CA PRO A 43 -6.46 11.09 -9.73
C PRO A 43 -6.56 11.61 -11.16
N LEU A 44 -5.57 11.27 -11.99
CA LEU A 44 -5.62 11.59 -13.42
C LEU A 44 -6.84 10.91 -14.04
N THR A 45 -7.50 11.61 -14.95
CA THR A 45 -8.58 11.10 -15.79
C THR A 45 -8.08 10.90 -17.20
N GLN A 46 -8.86 10.24 -18.05
CA GLN A 46 -8.51 10.06 -19.46
C GLN A 46 -8.20 11.39 -20.18
N GLU A 47 -8.89 12.47 -19.80
CA GLU A 47 -8.71 13.80 -20.41
C GLU A 47 -7.44 14.50 -19.95
N THR A 48 -7.04 14.27 -18.70
CA THR A 48 -5.88 14.95 -18.08
C THR A 48 -4.58 14.14 -18.16
N ALA A 49 -4.67 12.83 -18.43
CA ALA A 49 -3.51 11.96 -18.59
C ALA A 49 -2.79 12.23 -19.92
N GLN A 50 -1.46 12.21 -19.88
CA GLN A 50 -0.59 12.22 -21.05
C GLN A 50 -0.33 10.79 -21.53
N VAL A 51 0.07 10.63 -22.78
CA VAL A 51 0.47 9.32 -23.33
C VAL A 51 1.55 8.67 -22.45
N GLY A 52 1.34 7.40 -22.12
CA GLY A 52 2.18 6.63 -21.18
C GLY A 52 1.86 6.84 -19.71
N GLN A 53 0.87 7.67 -19.37
CA GLN A 53 0.43 7.84 -17.98
C GLN A 53 -0.79 6.96 -17.67
N GLY A 54 -0.77 6.38 -16.46
CA GLY A 54 -1.93 5.70 -15.90
C GLY A 54 -2.98 6.71 -15.43
N TYR A 55 -4.25 6.37 -15.59
CA TYR A 55 -5.38 7.14 -15.09
C TYR A 55 -6.49 6.25 -14.53
N LEU A 56 -7.32 6.82 -13.67
CA LEU A 56 -8.53 6.18 -13.16
C LEU A 56 -9.67 6.42 -14.15
N ALA A 57 -10.14 5.36 -14.80
CA ALA A 57 -11.25 5.45 -15.74
C ALA A 57 -12.59 5.46 -15.00
N THR A 58 -12.82 4.52 -14.09
CA THR A 58 -14.06 4.41 -13.29
C THR A 58 -13.84 3.46 -12.12
N ASN A 59 -14.84 3.39 -11.24
CA ASN A 59 -14.89 2.42 -10.14
C ASN A 59 -16.03 1.41 -10.36
N HIS A 60 -15.78 0.17 -10.03
CA HIS A 60 -16.75 -0.92 -9.98
C HIS A 60 -16.81 -1.45 -8.54
N ASP A 61 -17.61 -0.85 -7.68
CA ASP A 61 -17.61 -1.05 -6.21
C ASP A 61 -16.21 -0.79 -5.61
N LEU A 62 -15.51 -1.83 -5.13
CA LEU A 62 -14.15 -1.74 -4.56
C LEU A 62 -13.04 -1.89 -5.60
N TRP A 63 -13.38 -2.10 -6.86
CA TRP A 63 -12.42 -2.20 -7.95
C TRP A 63 -12.24 -0.86 -8.66
N GLU A 64 -11.00 -0.45 -8.82
CA GLU A 64 -10.63 0.67 -9.66
C GLU A 64 -10.26 0.17 -11.05
N GLN A 65 -10.94 0.66 -12.08
CA GLN A 65 -10.50 0.45 -13.46
C GLN A 65 -9.44 1.49 -13.78
N ARG A 66 -8.20 1.04 -13.86
CA ARG A 66 -7.04 1.85 -14.20
C ARG A 66 -6.61 1.55 -15.63
N CYS A 67 -6.42 2.59 -16.43
CA CYS A 67 -6.02 2.46 -17.84
C CYS A 67 -4.72 3.23 -18.07
N GLU A 68 -3.97 2.85 -19.10
CA GLU A 68 -2.79 3.58 -19.56
C GLU A 68 -3.14 4.32 -20.86
N LYS A 69 -2.85 5.62 -20.90
CA LYS A 69 -3.13 6.47 -22.04
C LYS A 69 -2.24 6.12 -23.21
N THR A 70 -2.84 5.80 -24.36
CA THR A 70 -2.13 5.49 -25.60
C THR A 70 -2.35 6.57 -26.65
N GLU A 71 -1.48 6.61 -27.67
CA GLU A 71 -1.59 7.56 -28.77
C GLU A 71 -2.79 7.28 -29.67
N ASP A 72 -3.17 6.01 -29.84
CA ASP A 72 -4.25 5.57 -30.70
C ASP A 72 -5.62 5.54 -30.00
N GLY A 73 -5.65 5.89 -28.72
CA GLY A 73 -6.86 5.92 -27.90
C GLY A 73 -7.42 4.54 -27.54
N LYS A 74 -6.66 3.46 -27.80
CA LYS A 74 -7.00 2.11 -27.38
C LYS A 74 -6.30 1.79 -26.07
N ASP A 75 -6.69 2.50 -25.05
CA ASP A 75 -6.05 2.47 -23.75
C ASP A 75 -6.25 1.09 -23.09
N PRO A 76 -5.18 0.31 -22.83
CA PRO A 76 -5.30 -0.95 -22.11
C PRO A 76 -5.67 -0.68 -20.66
N CYS A 77 -6.57 -1.50 -20.12
CA CYS A 77 -7.08 -1.33 -18.77
C CYS A 77 -6.90 -2.57 -17.91
N GLN A 78 -6.81 -2.35 -16.61
CA GLN A 78 -6.79 -3.38 -15.58
C GLN A 78 -7.74 -3.01 -14.44
N LEU A 79 -8.19 -4.00 -13.69
CA LEU A 79 -8.84 -3.79 -12.41
C LEU A 79 -7.80 -3.82 -11.29
N PHE A 80 -7.91 -2.90 -10.38
CA PHE A 80 -7.02 -2.77 -9.22
C PHE A 80 -7.83 -2.78 -7.92
N GLN A 81 -7.28 -3.44 -6.90
CA GLN A 81 -7.80 -3.38 -5.54
C GLN A 81 -6.64 -3.34 -4.55
N LEU A 82 -6.68 -2.37 -3.62
CA LEU A 82 -5.75 -2.29 -2.49
C LEU A 82 -6.25 -3.22 -1.39
N LEU A 83 -5.45 -4.24 -1.08
CA LEU A 83 -5.78 -5.24 -0.08
C LEU A 83 -5.36 -4.77 1.31
N LYS A 84 -6.26 -4.98 2.26
CA LYS A 84 -6.09 -4.54 3.64
C LYS A 84 -6.12 -5.72 4.59
N ASP A 85 -5.39 -5.60 5.70
CA ASP A 85 -5.48 -6.54 6.82
C ASP A 85 -6.78 -6.34 7.63
N ALA A 86 -6.93 -7.15 8.68
CA ALA A 86 -8.10 -7.10 9.57
C ALA A 86 -8.21 -5.76 10.34
N GLU A 87 -7.08 -5.07 10.51
CA GLU A 87 -6.98 -3.78 11.16
C GLU A 87 -7.25 -2.60 10.21
N GLY A 88 -7.37 -2.88 8.90
CA GLY A 88 -7.64 -1.90 7.86
C GLY A 88 -6.40 -1.24 7.26
N ASN A 89 -5.20 -1.73 7.59
CA ASN A 89 -3.95 -1.24 7.01
C ASN A 89 -3.80 -1.77 5.58
N ALA A 90 -3.33 -0.93 4.68
CA ALA A 90 -2.96 -1.32 3.33
C ALA A 90 -1.72 -2.22 3.38
N VAL A 91 -1.81 -3.43 2.82
CA VAL A 91 -0.74 -4.43 2.88
C VAL A 91 -0.24 -4.82 1.50
N ALA A 92 -1.12 -5.13 0.57
CA ALA A 92 -0.74 -5.60 -0.76
C ALA A 92 -1.63 -4.98 -1.84
N GLU A 93 -1.17 -5.05 -3.07
CA GLU A 93 -1.93 -4.61 -4.24
C GLU A 93 -2.26 -5.83 -5.11
N PHE A 94 -3.47 -5.86 -5.63
CA PHE A 94 -3.91 -6.85 -6.60
C PHE A 94 -4.39 -6.15 -7.87
N SER A 95 -3.80 -6.51 -8.99
CA SER A 95 -4.23 -6.05 -10.31
C SER A 95 -4.55 -7.24 -11.19
N ILE A 96 -5.62 -7.17 -11.98
CA ILE A 96 -5.98 -8.19 -12.97
C ILE A 96 -6.34 -7.54 -14.31
N PHE A 97 -5.90 -8.15 -15.39
CA PHE A 97 -6.17 -7.71 -16.76
C PHE A 97 -6.57 -8.90 -17.64
N ALA A 98 -7.42 -8.63 -18.60
CA ALA A 98 -7.84 -9.65 -19.54
C ALA A 98 -6.74 -9.92 -20.57
N LEU A 99 -6.60 -11.18 -20.99
CA LEU A 99 -5.67 -11.60 -22.04
C LEU A 99 -6.43 -11.92 -23.34
N PRO A 100 -5.77 -11.79 -24.48
CA PRO A 100 -6.35 -12.20 -25.76
C PRO A 100 -6.74 -13.68 -25.76
N ALA A 101 -7.81 -14.02 -26.45
CA ALA A 101 -8.30 -15.40 -26.54
C ALA A 101 -7.28 -16.33 -27.22
N GLY A 102 -7.33 -17.64 -26.89
CA GLY A 102 -6.52 -18.67 -27.52
C GLY A 102 -5.29 -19.12 -26.72
N GLY A 103 -4.92 -18.41 -25.66
CA GLY A 103 -3.88 -18.83 -24.74
C GLY A 103 -4.39 -19.73 -23.59
N PRO A 104 -3.48 -20.33 -22.80
CA PRO A 104 -3.85 -21.15 -21.63
C PRO A 104 -4.45 -20.35 -20.49
N ALA A 105 -4.17 -19.05 -20.41
CA ALA A 105 -4.72 -18.12 -19.45
C ALA A 105 -5.66 -17.13 -20.14
N ALA A 106 -6.82 -16.88 -19.53
CA ALA A 106 -7.79 -15.88 -19.96
C ALA A 106 -7.54 -14.51 -19.28
N ALA A 107 -6.86 -14.52 -18.12
CA ALA A 107 -6.46 -13.31 -17.44
C ALA A 107 -5.06 -13.43 -16.88
N GLY A 108 -4.34 -12.32 -16.85
CA GLY A 108 -3.12 -12.13 -16.08
C GLY A 108 -3.41 -11.29 -14.84
N ALA A 109 -2.70 -11.57 -13.75
CA ALA A 109 -2.75 -10.73 -12.56
C ALA A 109 -1.36 -10.51 -11.98
N THR A 110 -1.26 -9.43 -11.22
CA THR A 110 -0.07 -9.07 -10.46
C THR A 110 -0.47 -8.84 -9.01
N VAL A 111 0.27 -9.48 -8.11
CA VAL A 111 0.19 -9.18 -6.68
C VAL A 111 1.50 -8.53 -6.27
N VAL A 112 1.42 -7.35 -5.66
CA VAL A 112 2.57 -6.66 -5.08
C VAL A 112 2.46 -6.78 -3.57
N ALA A 113 3.36 -7.54 -2.97
CA ALA A 113 3.44 -7.79 -1.54
C ALA A 113 4.57 -6.96 -0.90
N PRO A 114 4.55 -6.71 0.43
CA PRO A 114 5.62 -5.99 1.12
C PRO A 114 6.99 -6.66 0.95
N LEU A 115 8.06 -5.85 1.00
CA LEU A 115 9.45 -6.35 0.93
C LEU A 115 9.81 -7.33 2.05
N GLU A 116 9.10 -7.25 3.19
CA GLU A 116 9.29 -8.14 4.34
C GLU A 116 8.52 -9.47 4.23
N THR A 117 8.08 -9.85 3.03
CA THR A 117 7.40 -11.12 2.76
C THR A 117 8.41 -12.26 2.64
N LEU A 118 8.10 -13.42 3.21
CA LEU A 118 8.91 -14.64 3.10
C LEU A 118 8.72 -15.28 1.72
N LEU A 119 9.61 -14.99 0.79
CA LEU A 119 9.46 -15.35 -0.63
C LEU A 119 9.49 -16.85 -0.88
N THR A 120 10.14 -17.65 -0.01
CA THR A 120 10.24 -19.10 -0.14
C THR A 120 8.91 -19.81 0.12
N GLU A 121 8.00 -19.18 0.86
CA GLU A 121 6.67 -19.70 1.13
C GLU A 121 5.68 -19.45 -0.02
N ALA A 122 6.07 -18.64 -1.01
CA ALA A 122 5.20 -18.20 -2.08
C ALA A 122 3.91 -17.53 -1.55
N LEU A 123 3.05 -17.03 -2.41
CA LEU A 123 1.72 -16.60 -2.01
C LEU A 123 0.68 -17.66 -2.42
N THR A 124 -0.45 -17.65 -1.75
CA THR A 124 -1.58 -18.47 -2.18
C THR A 124 -2.81 -17.61 -2.47
N ILE A 125 -3.63 -18.06 -3.41
CA ILE A 125 -4.92 -17.44 -3.72
C ILE A 125 -5.99 -18.52 -3.67
N ALA A 126 -7.04 -18.29 -2.90
CA ALA A 126 -8.25 -19.09 -2.83
C ALA A 126 -9.46 -18.27 -3.20
N ILE A 127 -10.42 -18.83 -3.94
CA ILE A 127 -11.70 -18.19 -4.26
C ILE A 127 -12.77 -18.89 -3.43
N ASP A 128 -13.46 -18.13 -2.58
CA ASP A 128 -14.43 -18.64 -1.61
C ASP A 128 -13.88 -19.86 -0.82
N THR A 129 -14.47 -21.04 -1.03
CA THR A 129 -14.08 -22.30 -0.38
C THR A 129 -13.27 -23.23 -1.29
N ALA A 130 -12.88 -22.76 -2.48
CA ALA A 130 -12.05 -23.55 -3.38
C ALA A 130 -10.65 -23.79 -2.81
N PRO A 131 -9.98 -24.90 -3.17
CA PRO A 131 -8.60 -25.13 -2.77
C PRO A 131 -7.69 -23.95 -3.20
N ALA A 132 -6.84 -23.51 -2.29
CA ALA A 132 -5.86 -22.47 -2.57
C ALA A 132 -4.83 -22.95 -3.61
N LYS A 133 -4.48 -22.06 -4.54
CA LYS A 133 -3.38 -22.26 -5.49
C LYS A 133 -2.16 -21.47 -5.03
N ILE A 134 -0.97 -22.02 -5.31
CA ILE A 134 0.33 -21.45 -4.91
C ILE A 134 0.95 -20.74 -6.10
N TYR A 135 1.44 -19.52 -5.87
CA TYR A 135 2.08 -18.69 -6.88
C TYR A 135 3.42 -18.15 -6.36
N PRO A 136 4.54 -18.49 -7.01
CA PRO A 136 5.85 -17.99 -6.58
C PRO A 136 6.00 -16.49 -6.86
N PHE A 137 6.82 -15.84 -6.04
CA PHE A 137 7.29 -14.50 -6.36
C PHE A 137 8.26 -14.52 -7.53
N THR A 138 8.20 -13.51 -8.38
CA THR A 138 9.01 -13.43 -9.60
C THR A 138 10.23 -12.55 -9.40
N PHE A 139 10.07 -11.38 -8.79
CA PHE A 139 11.12 -10.42 -8.46
C PHE A 139 10.63 -9.43 -7.40
N CYS A 140 11.54 -8.61 -6.87
CA CYS A 140 11.18 -7.49 -6.00
C CYS A 140 11.75 -6.18 -6.58
N THR A 141 11.02 -5.08 -6.34
CA THR A 141 11.43 -3.70 -6.62
C THR A 141 11.44 -2.90 -5.32
N VAL A 142 11.63 -1.60 -5.40
CA VAL A 142 11.54 -0.71 -4.23
C VAL A 142 10.11 -0.59 -3.69
N GLU A 143 9.11 -0.87 -4.52
CA GLU A 143 7.69 -0.83 -4.15
C GLU A 143 7.23 -2.10 -3.43
N GLY A 144 7.86 -3.25 -3.72
CA GLY A 144 7.47 -4.53 -3.13
C GLY A 144 7.91 -5.73 -3.95
N CYS A 145 7.49 -6.91 -3.53
CA CYS A 145 7.76 -8.19 -4.19
C CYS A 145 6.57 -8.61 -5.04
N VAL A 146 6.84 -8.94 -6.29
CA VAL A 146 5.85 -9.16 -7.34
C VAL A 146 5.67 -10.65 -7.60
N ALA A 147 4.43 -11.11 -7.53
CA ALA A 147 4.02 -12.40 -8.08
C ALA A 147 3.16 -12.17 -9.33
N ARG A 148 3.50 -12.88 -10.41
CA ARG A 148 2.74 -12.89 -11.65
C ARG A 148 1.88 -14.13 -11.70
N VAL A 149 0.59 -13.94 -11.89
CA VAL A 149 -0.44 -14.98 -11.82
C VAL A 149 -1.15 -15.09 -13.15
N GLY A 150 -1.40 -16.29 -13.60
CA GLY A 150 -2.28 -16.57 -14.75
C GLY A 150 -3.55 -17.26 -14.27
N PHE A 151 -4.71 -16.80 -14.71
CA PHE A 151 -6.00 -17.43 -14.44
C PHE A 151 -6.60 -18.02 -15.71
N THR A 152 -7.07 -19.25 -15.63
CA THR A 152 -7.83 -19.89 -16.70
C THR A 152 -9.21 -19.25 -16.84
N ALA A 153 -9.90 -19.53 -17.95
CA ALA A 153 -11.28 -19.07 -18.15
C ALA A 153 -12.23 -19.56 -17.04
N GLU A 154 -12.03 -20.79 -16.56
CA GLU A 154 -12.83 -21.34 -15.46
C GLU A 154 -12.61 -20.58 -14.15
N GLU A 155 -11.39 -20.20 -13.85
CA GLU A 155 -11.07 -19.40 -12.66
C GLU A 155 -11.63 -17.99 -12.76
N VAL A 156 -11.58 -17.36 -13.92
CA VAL A 156 -12.25 -16.06 -14.13
C VAL A 156 -13.76 -16.18 -13.89
N GLU A 157 -14.39 -17.28 -14.33
CA GLU A 157 -15.80 -17.52 -14.04
C GLU A 157 -16.06 -17.79 -12.55
N GLN A 158 -15.10 -18.35 -11.80
CA GLN A 158 -15.17 -18.46 -10.34
C GLN A 158 -15.09 -17.09 -9.68
N PHE A 159 -14.19 -16.20 -10.13
CA PHE A 159 -14.14 -14.82 -9.68
C PHE A 159 -15.45 -14.08 -9.92
N LYS A 160 -16.08 -14.25 -11.09
CA LYS A 160 -17.36 -13.60 -11.43
C LYS A 160 -18.52 -14.06 -10.54
N LYS A 161 -18.51 -15.31 -10.11
CA LYS A 161 -19.59 -15.94 -9.32
C LYS A 161 -19.33 -15.89 -7.82
N GLY A 162 -18.07 -15.72 -7.41
CA GLY A 162 -17.65 -15.74 -6.03
C GLY A 162 -18.04 -14.48 -5.24
N ALA A 163 -17.99 -14.60 -3.94
CA ALA A 163 -18.19 -13.47 -3.03
C ALA A 163 -16.87 -12.79 -2.68
N LYS A 164 -15.80 -13.57 -2.48
CA LYS A 164 -14.45 -13.08 -2.18
C LYS A 164 -13.36 -14.03 -2.67
N ALA A 165 -12.17 -13.52 -2.87
CA ALA A 165 -10.97 -14.32 -2.91
C ALA A 165 -10.05 -13.90 -1.76
N THR A 166 -9.15 -14.80 -1.34
CA THR A 166 -8.21 -14.52 -0.25
C THR A 166 -6.79 -14.75 -0.75
N VAL A 167 -5.95 -13.72 -0.63
CA VAL A 167 -4.50 -13.83 -0.79
C VAL A 167 -3.89 -14.11 0.57
N THR A 168 -3.06 -15.13 0.67
CA THR A 168 -2.32 -15.43 1.90
C THR A 168 -0.83 -15.19 1.69
N LEU A 169 -0.23 -14.41 2.58
CA LEU A 169 1.20 -14.08 2.63
C LEU A 169 1.79 -14.56 3.94
N VAL A 170 3.11 -14.82 3.95
CA VAL A 170 3.87 -15.16 5.15
C VAL A 170 4.91 -14.08 5.40
N PRO A 171 4.90 -13.39 6.56
CA PRO A 171 5.93 -12.41 6.91
C PRO A 171 7.28 -13.07 7.19
N ALA A 172 8.38 -12.51 6.69
CA ALA A 172 9.72 -13.05 6.93
C ALA A 172 10.13 -12.99 8.43
N ALA A 173 9.63 -12.00 9.16
CA ALA A 173 9.89 -11.86 10.60
C ALA A 173 9.07 -12.82 11.49
N ALA A 174 8.04 -13.50 10.94
CA ALA A 174 7.16 -14.40 11.67
C ALA A 174 6.72 -15.56 10.75
N PRO A 175 7.62 -16.50 10.40
CA PRO A 175 7.36 -17.55 9.42
C PRO A 175 6.22 -18.52 9.80
N GLU A 176 5.87 -18.55 11.09
CA GLU A 176 4.76 -19.35 11.63
C GLU A 176 3.40 -18.66 11.48
N LYS A 177 3.36 -17.41 11.01
CA LYS A 177 2.13 -16.64 10.86
C LYS A 177 1.74 -16.50 9.39
N GLN A 178 0.44 -16.41 9.17
CA GLN A 178 -0.14 -16.12 7.87
C GLN A 178 -0.93 -14.83 7.95
N VAL A 179 -0.79 -13.99 6.94
CA VAL A 179 -1.58 -12.78 6.73
C VAL A 179 -2.54 -13.06 5.60
N ASN A 180 -3.84 -13.06 5.91
CA ASN A 180 -4.91 -13.27 4.96
C ASN A 180 -5.50 -11.93 4.55
N LEU A 181 -5.51 -11.64 3.26
CA LEU A 181 -5.99 -10.41 2.66
C LEU A 181 -7.17 -10.72 1.75
N ASP A 182 -8.31 -10.14 2.05
CA ASP A 182 -9.52 -10.38 1.27
C ASP A 182 -9.56 -9.49 0.02
N ILE A 183 -9.82 -10.11 -1.13
CA ILE A 183 -10.19 -9.48 -2.39
C ILE A 183 -11.71 -9.51 -2.46
N SER A 184 -12.37 -8.36 -2.42
CA SER A 184 -13.82 -8.31 -2.65
C SER A 184 -14.13 -8.60 -4.11
N LEU A 185 -15.05 -9.53 -4.37
CA LEU A 185 -15.48 -9.85 -5.74
C LEU A 185 -16.75 -9.07 -6.15
N LYS A 186 -17.26 -8.21 -5.26
CA LYS A 186 -18.36 -7.31 -5.58
C LYS A 186 -17.92 -6.30 -6.65
N GLY A 187 -18.68 -6.22 -7.74
CA GLY A 187 -18.35 -5.38 -8.89
C GLY A 187 -17.37 -6.01 -9.88
N PHE A 188 -16.73 -7.15 -9.54
CA PHE A 188 -15.74 -7.80 -10.40
C PHE A 188 -16.27 -8.11 -11.79
N THR A 189 -17.47 -8.69 -11.91
CA THR A 189 -18.04 -9.09 -13.21
C THR A 189 -18.13 -7.91 -14.17
N ALA A 190 -18.76 -6.81 -13.72
CA ALA A 190 -18.90 -5.61 -14.54
C ALA A 190 -17.55 -4.98 -14.89
N GLY A 191 -16.64 -4.92 -13.92
CA GLY A 191 -15.28 -4.40 -14.14
C GLY A 191 -14.49 -5.25 -15.12
N TYR A 192 -14.54 -6.58 -14.96
CA TYR A 192 -13.80 -7.50 -15.85
C TYR A 192 -14.31 -7.44 -17.30
N GLU A 193 -15.62 -7.35 -17.50
CA GLU A 193 -16.21 -7.16 -18.84
C GLU A 193 -15.76 -5.84 -19.46
N ALA A 194 -15.70 -4.77 -18.66
CA ALA A 194 -15.22 -3.48 -19.12
C ALA A 194 -13.74 -3.52 -19.57
N ILE A 195 -12.84 -4.13 -18.78
CA ILE A 195 -11.43 -4.25 -19.17
C ILE A 195 -11.21 -5.24 -20.32
N ALA A 196 -12.00 -6.31 -20.39
CA ALA A 196 -11.93 -7.26 -21.50
C ALA A 196 -12.27 -6.61 -22.86
N ALA A 197 -13.15 -5.63 -22.86
CA ALA A 197 -13.50 -4.86 -24.08
C ALA A 197 -12.32 -3.98 -24.58
N THR A 198 -11.31 -3.71 -23.75
CA THR A 198 -10.12 -2.93 -24.18
C THR A 198 -9.01 -3.79 -24.77
N VAL A 199 -9.12 -5.13 -24.69
CA VAL A 199 -8.14 -6.05 -25.28
C VAL A 199 -8.25 -5.99 -26.81
N PRO A 200 -7.14 -5.74 -27.54
CA PRO A 200 -7.15 -5.74 -28.99
C PRO A 200 -7.62 -7.08 -29.54
N ALA A 201 -8.54 -7.07 -30.52
CA ALA A 201 -8.88 -8.25 -31.29
C ALA A 201 -7.64 -8.69 -32.09
N GLN A 202 -7.31 -9.98 -32.01
CA GLN A 202 -6.26 -10.59 -32.84
C GLN A 202 -6.77 -10.91 -34.24
#